data_a45ba4e712ce688520d7ce285efc886d
#
_entry.id   a45ba4e712ce688520d7ce285efc886d
#
_cell.length_a   1.000
_cell.length_b   1.000
_cell.length_c   1.000
_cell.angle_alpha   90.00
_cell.angle_beta   90.00
_cell.angle_gamma   90.00
#
_symmetry.space_group_name_H-M   'P 1'
#
loop_
_entity.id
_entity.type
_entity.pdbx_description
1 polymer ?
#
loop_
_entity_poly.entity_id
_entity_poly.type
_entity_poly.pdbx_seq_one_letter_code
_entity_poly.pdbx_strand_id
1 'polypeptide(L)'
;MTIAEAKQVRIVDFLAQLGHHAQHIKSEQYWYFSPLRNERTPSFKVNDRINEWYDFGEATGGDLVELAKYICRTDCVSEALAYIERLVNGASLPRTRMPTAPPRPVEAEMKDVIVIPLRHHALFSYLQSRLIDADIGRMYLSLIHISEPTRH
;
A
#
# COMPACT_ATOMS: atom_id res chain seq x y z
N MET A 1 -17.59 1.54 -23.11
CA MET A 1 -16.58 0.46 -23.09
C MET A 1 -17.16 -0.80 -22.48
N THR A 2 -16.92 -1.95 -23.06
CA THR A 2 -17.29 -3.27 -22.51
C THR A 2 -16.15 -3.85 -21.66
N ILE A 3 -16.45 -4.87 -20.84
CA ILE A 3 -15.42 -5.57 -20.05
C ILE A 3 -14.35 -6.19 -20.98
N ALA A 4 -14.78 -6.74 -22.12
CA ALA A 4 -13.85 -7.34 -23.08
C ALA A 4 -12.88 -6.30 -23.69
N GLU A 5 -13.36 -5.12 -24.01
CA GLU A 5 -12.54 -4.01 -24.48
C GLU A 5 -11.59 -3.50 -23.38
N ALA A 6 -12.06 -3.39 -22.15
CA ALA A 6 -11.24 -2.97 -21.03
C ALA A 6 -10.06 -3.94 -20.78
N LYS A 7 -10.28 -5.24 -20.92
CA LYS A 7 -9.24 -6.27 -20.80
C LYS A 7 -8.16 -6.22 -21.90
N GLN A 8 -8.43 -5.56 -23.03
CA GLN A 8 -7.44 -5.33 -24.09
C GLN A 8 -6.51 -4.16 -23.78
N VAL A 9 -6.89 -3.28 -22.86
CA VAL A 9 -6.05 -2.17 -22.42
C VAL A 9 -4.95 -2.71 -21.52
N ARG A 10 -3.70 -2.37 -21.81
CA ARG A 10 -2.57 -2.82 -20.99
C ARG A 10 -2.54 -2.06 -19.66
N ILE A 11 -2.41 -2.79 -18.57
CA ILE A 11 -2.30 -2.22 -17.21
C ILE A 11 -1.09 -1.26 -17.11
N VAL A 12 0.01 -1.59 -17.79
CA VAL A 12 1.22 -0.75 -17.81
C VAL A 12 0.92 0.63 -18.40
N ASP A 13 0.19 0.69 -19.52
CA ASP A 13 -0.15 1.94 -20.18
C ASP A 13 -1.16 2.75 -19.36
N PHE A 14 -2.12 2.06 -18.74
CA PHE A 14 -3.10 2.66 -17.84
C PHE A 14 -2.42 3.31 -16.61
N LEU A 15 -1.47 2.61 -15.99
CA LEU A 15 -0.70 3.14 -14.86
C LEU A 15 0.19 4.34 -15.28
N ALA A 16 0.77 4.29 -16.47
CA ALA A 16 1.57 5.40 -17.00
C ALA A 16 0.72 6.66 -17.19
N GLN A 17 -0.53 6.55 -17.66
CA GLN A 17 -1.45 7.69 -17.78
C GLN A 17 -1.83 8.28 -16.43
N LEU A 18 -1.86 7.47 -15.38
CA LEU A 18 -2.06 7.92 -14.00
C LEU A 18 -0.80 8.54 -13.37
N GLY A 19 0.34 8.48 -14.08
CA GLY A 19 1.63 9.01 -13.61
C GLY A 19 2.42 8.02 -12.76
N HIS A 20 2.02 6.75 -12.73
CA HIS A 20 2.79 5.69 -12.08
C HIS A 20 3.79 5.08 -13.05
N HIS A 21 5.07 5.08 -12.69
CA HIS A 21 6.15 4.52 -13.49
C HIS A 21 6.78 3.33 -12.79
N ALA A 22 7.11 2.30 -13.59
CA ALA A 22 7.77 1.11 -13.05
C ALA A 22 9.14 1.46 -12.45
N GLN A 23 9.43 0.95 -11.28
CA GLN A 23 10.71 1.13 -10.60
C GLN A 23 11.76 0.17 -11.16
N HIS A 24 11.34 -1.03 -11.54
CA HIS A 24 12.17 -1.97 -12.29
C HIS A 24 11.33 -2.93 -13.12
N ILE A 25 11.97 -3.51 -14.14
CA ILE A 25 11.33 -4.43 -15.08
C ILE A 25 12.20 -5.68 -15.18
N LYS A 26 11.60 -6.84 -15.05
CA LYS A 26 12.28 -8.13 -15.23
C LYS A 26 11.36 -9.12 -15.93
N SER A 27 11.75 -9.59 -17.12
CA SER A 27 11.02 -10.61 -17.88
C SER A 27 9.52 -10.32 -18.01
N GLU A 28 9.16 -9.17 -18.57
CA GLU A 28 7.75 -8.70 -18.74
C GLU A 28 6.97 -8.52 -17.43
N GLN A 29 7.67 -8.51 -16.29
CA GLN A 29 7.12 -8.18 -14.99
C GLN A 29 7.58 -6.79 -14.59
N TYR A 30 6.61 -5.91 -14.38
CA TYR A 30 6.80 -4.52 -14.03
C TYR A 30 6.51 -4.32 -12.55
N TRP A 31 7.43 -3.72 -11.82
CA TRP A 31 7.31 -3.47 -10.39
C TRP A 31 7.13 -1.99 -10.12
N TYR A 32 6.11 -1.66 -9.34
CA TYR A 32 5.71 -0.31 -8.99
C TYR A 32 5.63 -0.14 -7.48
N PHE A 33 5.70 1.11 -7.03
CA PHE A 33 5.07 1.46 -5.76
C PHE A 33 3.56 1.31 -5.94
N SER A 34 2.88 0.77 -4.91
CA SER A 34 1.45 0.54 -5.02
C SER A 34 0.68 1.84 -5.34
N PRO A 35 -0.18 1.84 -6.36
CA PRO A 35 -1.06 2.97 -6.62
C PRO A 35 -2.19 3.11 -5.58
N LEU A 36 -2.35 2.10 -4.72
CA LEU A 36 -3.44 2.00 -3.76
C LEU A 36 -3.07 2.58 -2.38
N ARG A 37 -1.76 2.68 -2.08
CA ARG A 37 -1.24 3.18 -0.81
C ARG A 37 0.12 3.83 -0.97
N ASN A 38 0.56 4.51 0.09
CA ASN A 38 1.91 5.06 0.14
C ASN A 38 2.88 4.04 0.73
N GLU A 39 3.96 3.70 0.02
CA GLU A 39 4.96 2.73 0.44
C GLU A 39 6.38 3.15 0.04
N ARG A 40 7.38 2.53 0.66
CA ARG A 40 8.80 2.83 0.41
C ARG A 40 9.50 1.77 -0.44
N THR A 41 8.91 0.59 -0.56
CA THR A 41 9.46 -0.54 -1.31
C THR A 41 8.45 -0.95 -2.37
N PRO A 42 8.85 -1.13 -3.64
CA PRO A 42 7.94 -1.57 -4.69
C PRO A 42 7.36 -2.95 -4.37
N SER A 43 6.05 -3.03 -4.17
CA SER A 43 5.34 -4.26 -3.87
C SER A 43 4.16 -4.56 -4.80
N PHE A 44 3.88 -3.66 -5.72
CA PHE A 44 2.85 -3.84 -6.73
C PHE A 44 3.49 -4.35 -8.04
N LYS A 45 3.07 -5.52 -8.49
CA LYS A 45 3.61 -6.18 -9.68
C LYS A 45 2.56 -6.28 -10.76
N VAL A 46 2.94 -5.95 -12.00
CA VAL A 46 2.14 -6.19 -13.20
C VAL A 46 2.85 -7.21 -14.08
N ASN A 47 2.15 -8.24 -14.48
CA ASN A 47 2.58 -9.19 -15.49
C ASN A 47 1.97 -8.79 -16.83
N ASP A 48 2.77 -8.17 -17.70
CA ASP A 48 2.29 -7.62 -18.96
C ASP A 48 1.86 -8.70 -19.97
N ARG A 49 2.42 -9.92 -19.87
CA ARG A 49 2.10 -11.03 -20.78
C ARG A 49 0.65 -11.52 -20.63
N ILE A 50 0.16 -11.56 -19.37
CA ILE A 50 -1.21 -12.01 -19.08
C ILE A 50 -2.12 -10.84 -18.73
N ASN A 51 -1.56 -9.62 -18.70
CA ASN A 51 -2.26 -8.38 -18.35
C ASN A 51 -2.98 -8.46 -17.00
N GLU A 52 -2.27 -8.93 -15.97
CA GLU A 52 -2.74 -9.04 -14.60
C GLU A 52 -1.79 -8.35 -13.62
N TRP A 53 -2.32 -7.90 -12.50
CA TRP A 53 -1.56 -7.29 -11.44
C TRP A 53 -1.71 -8.06 -10.13
N TYR A 54 -0.73 -7.89 -9.25
CA TYR A 54 -0.76 -8.40 -7.89
C TYR A 54 -0.05 -7.44 -6.94
N ASP A 55 -0.72 -7.06 -5.84
CA ASP A 55 -0.15 -6.27 -4.76
C ASP A 55 0.21 -7.17 -3.58
N PHE A 56 1.50 -7.31 -3.32
CA PHE A 56 2.02 -8.16 -2.25
C PHE A 56 1.74 -7.59 -0.85
N GLY A 57 1.51 -6.28 -0.73
CA GLY A 57 1.22 -5.67 0.56
C GLY A 57 -0.22 -5.86 1.01
N GLU A 58 -1.18 -5.88 0.06
CA GLU A 58 -2.60 -6.11 0.33
C GLU A 58 -3.00 -7.58 0.07
N ALA A 59 -2.07 -8.40 -0.45
CA ALA A 59 -2.33 -9.78 -0.88
C ALA A 59 -3.53 -9.88 -1.84
N THR A 60 -3.67 -8.93 -2.75
CA THR A 60 -4.78 -8.83 -3.70
C THR A 60 -4.28 -8.64 -5.12
N GLY A 61 -5.07 -9.01 -6.10
CA GLY A 61 -4.72 -8.89 -7.50
C GLY A 61 -5.91 -9.10 -8.43
N GLY A 62 -5.69 -8.97 -9.72
CA GLY A 62 -6.72 -9.16 -10.71
C GLY A 62 -6.40 -8.56 -12.08
N ASP A 63 -7.44 -8.27 -12.84
CA ASP A 63 -7.37 -7.62 -14.14
C ASP A 63 -7.48 -6.08 -14.04
N LEU A 64 -7.49 -5.40 -15.17
CA LEU A 64 -7.62 -3.95 -15.21
C LEU A 64 -8.93 -3.43 -14.60
N VAL A 65 -10.03 -4.17 -14.74
CA VAL A 65 -11.32 -3.75 -14.20
C VAL A 65 -11.29 -3.77 -12.68
N GLU A 66 -10.71 -4.83 -12.10
CA GLU A 66 -10.52 -4.90 -10.65
C GLU A 66 -9.59 -3.77 -10.17
N LEU A 67 -8.49 -3.50 -10.87
CA LEU A 67 -7.60 -2.39 -10.52
C LEU A 67 -8.35 -1.04 -10.52
N ALA A 68 -9.16 -0.79 -11.54
CA ALA A 68 -9.93 0.45 -11.65
C ALA A 68 -10.96 0.58 -10.50
N LYS A 69 -11.59 -0.52 -10.09
CA LYS A 69 -12.49 -0.55 -8.93
C LYS A 69 -11.76 -0.13 -7.65
N TYR A 70 -10.57 -0.68 -7.40
CA TYR A 70 -9.75 -0.28 -6.24
C TYR A 70 -9.35 1.19 -6.29
N ILE A 71 -8.90 1.69 -7.45
CA ILE A 71 -8.48 3.09 -7.59
C ILE A 71 -9.68 4.05 -7.41
N CYS A 72 -10.84 3.73 -7.99
CA CYS A 72 -12.05 4.54 -7.86
C CYS A 72 -12.77 4.35 -6.53
N ARG A 73 -12.36 3.35 -5.73
CA ARG A 73 -13.04 2.96 -4.48
C ARG A 73 -14.52 2.67 -4.69
N THR A 74 -14.83 1.90 -5.71
CA THR A 74 -16.19 1.50 -6.09
C THR A 74 -16.26 0.00 -6.33
N ASP A 75 -17.40 -0.60 -5.99
CA ASP A 75 -17.69 -2.00 -6.35
C ASP A 75 -18.44 -2.09 -7.68
N CYS A 76 -18.81 -0.94 -8.25
CA CYS A 76 -19.61 -0.86 -9.46
C CYS A 76 -18.73 -1.00 -10.72
N VAL A 77 -18.91 -2.09 -11.46
CA VAL A 77 -18.18 -2.38 -12.71
C VAL A 77 -18.40 -1.28 -13.76
N SER A 78 -19.62 -0.73 -13.88
CA SER A 78 -19.92 0.30 -14.86
C SER A 78 -19.16 1.61 -14.60
N GLU A 79 -18.93 1.96 -13.34
CA GLU A 79 -18.14 3.13 -12.97
C GLU A 79 -16.64 2.91 -13.27
N ALA A 80 -16.14 1.72 -12.98
CA ALA A 80 -14.77 1.33 -13.29
C ALA A 80 -14.53 1.38 -14.82
N LEU A 81 -15.45 0.86 -15.62
CA LEU A 81 -15.37 0.90 -17.08
C LEU A 81 -15.42 2.33 -17.63
N ALA A 82 -16.28 3.18 -17.07
CA ALA A 82 -16.36 4.59 -17.46
C ALA A 82 -15.07 5.35 -17.11
N TYR A 83 -14.43 4.97 -16.00
CA TYR A 83 -13.15 5.53 -15.60
C TYR A 83 -12.02 5.14 -16.56
N ILE A 84 -11.92 3.84 -16.91
CA ILE A 84 -10.95 3.33 -17.88
C ILE A 84 -11.15 4.01 -19.23
N GLU A 85 -12.39 4.06 -19.72
CA GLU A 85 -12.73 4.68 -21.01
C GLU A 85 -12.31 6.16 -21.07
N ARG A 86 -12.52 6.90 -19.99
CA ARG A 86 -12.15 8.30 -19.88
C ARG A 86 -10.64 8.51 -19.96
N LEU A 87 -9.87 7.63 -19.31
CA LEU A 87 -8.41 7.68 -19.38
C LEU A 87 -7.90 7.32 -20.77
N VAL A 88 -8.36 6.22 -21.35
CA VAL A 88 -7.91 5.72 -22.65
C VAL A 88 -8.24 6.72 -23.77
N ASN A 89 -9.38 7.41 -23.72
CA ASN A 89 -9.81 8.39 -24.71
C ASN A 89 -9.14 9.76 -24.53
N GLY A 90 -8.16 9.89 -23.63
CA GLY A 90 -7.40 11.13 -23.43
C GLY A 90 -8.24 12.29 -22.87
N ALA A 91 -9.43 12.03 -22.36
CA ALA A 91 -10.18 13.00 -21.60
C ALA A 91 -9.40 13.29 -20.32
N SER A 92 -8.72 14.43 -20.29
CA SER A 92 -8.00 14.93 -19.11
C SER A 92 -8.91 14.77 -17.91
N LEU A 93 -8.59 13.83 -17.03
CA LEU A 93 -9.26 13.75 -15.75
C LEU A 93 -9.16 15.13 -15.10
N PRO A 94 -10.26 15.70 -14.59
CA PRO A 94 -10.09 16.73 -13.61
C PRO A 94 -9.17 16.07 -12.56
N ARG A 95 -7.97 16.61 -12.41
CA ARG A 95 -7.09 16.25 -11.30
C ARG A 95 -7.91 16.57 -10.06
N THR A 96 -8.67 15.59 -9.61
CA THR A 96 -9.06 15.55 -8.23
C THR A 96 -7.73 15.49 -7.53
N ARG A 97 -7.25 16.67 -7.13
CA ARG A 97 -6.14 16.75 -6.20
C ARG A 97 -6.53 15.81 -5.07
N MET A 98 -6.04 14.57 -5.10
CA MET A 98 -5.74 13.95 -3.83
C MET A 98 -4.94 15.03 -3.10
N PRO A 99 -5.32 15.42 -1.89
CA PRO A 99 -4.48 16.29 -1.13
C PRO A 99 -3.14 15.55 -1.02
N THR A 100 -2.23 15.84 -1.95
CA THR A 100 -0.83 15.71 -1.69
C THR A 100 -0.57 16.74 -0.60
N ALA A 101 -0.93 16.38 0.62
CA ALA A 101 -0.17 16.92 1.72
C ALA A 101 1.28 16.58 1.35
N PRO A 102 2.17 17.58 1.20
CA PRO A 102 3.58 17.28 1.10
C PRO A 102 3.84 16.34 2.27
N PRO A 103 4.73 15.32 2.10
CA PRO A 103 5.18 14.59 3.26
C PRO A 103 5.76 15.67 4.18
N ARG A 104 4.94 16.15 5.11
CA ARG A 104 5.52 16.74 6.29
C ARG A 104 6.41 15.62 6.81
N PRO A 105 7.71 15.87 7.00
CA PRO A 105 8.43 15.04 7.94
C PRO A 105 7.56 15.12 9.18
N VAL A 106 6.81 14.07 9.42
CA VAL A 106 6.23 13.81 10.72
C VAL A 106 7.48 13.44 11.52
N GLU A 107 8.23 14.46 11.93
CA GLU A 107 8.85 14.38 13.24
C GLU A 107 7.65 14.14 14.14
N ALA A 108 7.33 12.86 14.31
CA ALA A 108 6.54 12.44 15.44
C ALA A 108 7.39 12.87 16.65
N GLU A 109 7.19 14.10 17.09
CA GLU A 109 7.54 14.48 18.44
C GLU A 109 6.77 13.50 19.32
N MET A 110 7.44 12.40 19.66
CA MET A 110 6.97 11.52 20.71
C MET A 110 7.08 12.32 21.99
N LYS A 111 6.05 13.13 22.26
CA LYS A 111 5.90 13.82 23.53
C LYS A 111 5.59 12.73 24.54
N ASP A 112 6.43 12.70 25.57
CA ASP A 112 6.29 11.84 26.75
C ASP A 112 6.46 10.31 26.47
N VAL A 113 7.60 9.95 25.89
CA VAL A 113 8.02 8.54 25.86
C VAL A 113 8.45 8.10 27.25
N ILE A 114 7.60 7.36 27.93
CA ILE A 114 7.97 6.71 29.20
C ILE A 114 8.53 5.33 28.85
N VAL A 115 9.83 5.17 29.02
CA VAL A 115 10.49 3.86 28.89
C VAL A 115 10.31 3.10 30.20
N ILE A 116 9.47 2.07 30.19
CA ILE A 116 9.23 1.21 31.35
C ILE A 116 10.07 -0.06 31.21
N PRO A 117 10.86 -0.44 32.21
CA PRO A 117 11.59 -1.71 32.17
C PRO A 117 10.61 -2.88 32.06
N LEU A 118 11.00 -3.89 31.26
CA LEU A 118 10.19 -5.07 31.04
C LEU A 118 9.98 -5.84 32.36
N ARG A 119 8.79 -5.76 32.95
CA ARG A 119 8.43 -6.44 34.21
C ARG A 119 7.25 -7.39 34.09
N HIS A 120 6.62 -7.48 32.91
CA HIS A 120 5.41 -8.26 32.73
C HIS A 120 5.73 -9.75 32.61
N HIS A 121 5.23 -10.56 33.53
CA HIS A 121 5.50 -12.02 33.63
C HIS A 121 5.20 -12.76 32.32
N ALA A 122 4.10 -12.44 31.64
CA ALA A 122 3.72 -13.09 30.38
C ALA A 122 4.77 -12.87 29.27
N LEU A 123 5.45 -11.72 29.24
CA LEU A 123 6.51 -11.45 28.28
C LEU A 123 7.76 -12.27 28.57
N PHE A 124 8.11 -12.47 29.84
CA PHE A 124 9.20 -13.37 30.21
C PHE A 124 8.89 -14.82 29.88
N SER A 125 7.68 -15.30 30.13
CA SER A 125 7.24 -16.63 29.72
C SER A 125 7.32 -16.82 28.21
N TYR A 126 6.96 -15.80 27.44
CA TYR A 126 7.10 -15.83 25.98
C TYR A 126 8.56 -15.89 25.55
N LEU A 127 9.44 -15.08 26.14
CA LEU A 127 10.88 -15.11 25.83
C LEU A 127 11.50 -16.49 26.16
N GLN A 128 11.14 -17.07 27.29
CA GLN A 128 11.59 -18.41 27.68
C GLN A 128 11.10 -19.49 26.69
N SER A 129 9.85 -19.39 26.22
CA SER A 129 9.32 -20.32 25.22
C SER A 129 10.08 -20.26 23.88
N ARG A 130 10.76 -19.15 23.62
CA ARG A 130 11.61 -18.92 22.45
C ARG A 130 13.09 -19.16 22.72
N LEU A 131 13.45 -19.71 23.88
CA LEU A 131 14.84 -19.93 24.32
C LEU A 131 15.69 -18.64 24.37
N ILE A 132 15.04 -17.50 24.61
CA ILE A 132 15.71 -16.21 24.79
C ILE A 132 15.89 -16.00 26.30
N ASP A 133 17.14 -15.75 26.72
CA ASP A 133 17.46 -15.49 28.10
C ASP A 133 16.77 -14.22 28.60
N ALA A 134 16.26 -14.24 29.84
CA ALA A 134 15.50 -13.14 30.43
C ALA A 134 16.36 -11.86 30.59
N ASP A 135 17.67 -12.01 30.83
CA ASP A 135 18.57 -10.89 31.00
C ASP A 135 18.88 -10.22 29.67
N ILE A 136 18.98 -11.00 28.59
CA ILE A 136 19.05 -10.48 27.22
C ILE A 136 17.76 -9.73 26.87
N GLY A 137 16.61 -10.31 27.23
CA GLY A 137 15.32 -9.65 27.02
C GLY A 137 15.21 -8.30 27.75
N ARG A 138 15.72 -8.20 28.97
CA ARG A 138 15.76 -6.93 29.74
C ARG A 138 16.70 -5.88 29.14
N MET A 139 17.79 -6.33 28.53
CA MET A 139 18.79 -5.42 27.94
C MET A 139 18.33 -4.79 26.63
N TYR A 140 17.63 -5.54 25.80
CA TYR A 140 17.27 -5.13 24.43
C TYR A 140 15.79 -4.79 24.21
N LEU A 141 14.90 -5.20 25.10
CA LEU A 141 13.48 -4.95 24.99
C LEU A 141 13.02 -3.92 26.02
N SER A 142 12.45 -2.83 25.54
CA SER A 142 11.75 -1.84 26.35
C SER A 142 10.31 -1.70 25.85
N LEU A 143 9.38 -1.54 26.78
CA LEU A 143 7.99 -1.21 26.48
C LEU A 143 7.87 0.31 26.34
N ILE A 144 7.41 0.75 25.17
CA ILE A 144 7.07 2.15 24.92
C ILE A 144 5.57 2.28 25.15
N HIS A 145 5.18 3.05 26.16
CA HIS A 145 3.78 3.41 26.40
C HIS A 145 3.50 4.76 25.76
N ILE A 146 2.63 4.78 24.77
CA ILE A 146 2.11 6.01 24.16
C ILE A 146 0.78 6.29 24.83
N SER A 147 0.71 7.37 25.62
CA SER A 147 -0.57 7.84 26.16
C SER A 147 -1.35 8.51 25.04
N GLU A 148 -2.53 7.98 24.71
CA GLU A 148 -3.44 8.71 23.86
C GLU A 148 -3.93 9.98 24.58
N PRO A 149 -3.99 11.14 23.90
CA PRO A 149 -4.56 12.33 24.49
C PRO A 149 -6.06 12.07 24.71
N THR A 150 -6.47 12.05 25.99
CA THR A 150 -7.87 12.02 26.38
C THR A 150 -8.56 13.25 25.77
N ARG A 151 -9.50 13.03 24.86
CA ARG A 151 -10.42 14.07 24.40
C ARG A 151 -11.32 14.46 25.59
N HIS A 152 -11.18 15.68 26.05
CA HIS A 152 -12.20 16.37 26.84
C HIS A 152 -13.18 17.06 25.91
#